data_a20248d9a70661c563e3870f7ea0cd7c
#
_entry.id   a20248d9a70661c563e3870f7ea0cd7c
#
_cell.length_a   1.000
_cell.length_b   1.000
_cell.length_c   1.000
_cell.angle_alpha   90.00
_cell.angle_beta   90.00
_cell.angle_gamma   90.00
#
_symmetry.space_group_name_H-M   'P 1'
#
loop_
_entity.id
_entity.type
_entity.pdbx_description
1 polymer ?
#
loop_
_entity_poly.entity_id
_entity_poly.type
_entity_poly.pdbx_seq_one_letter_code
_entity_poly.pdbx_strand_id
1 'polypeptide(L)'
;PCAIEGEEMALRIAEHMVKITSQLGIPYIFKGSFKKANRSRIDSFTGIGDEKALKILQKVGHEFGVPTVTDIHEVSDAAKAAAYVDVLQIPAFLVRQTDLVVAAAETGKYVNLKKGQFMSPESMQHAVRKVTDSSNDNVWITDRGTMFGYQDMVVDFRGIPVMKSFAPTILDVTHSLQQPNQASGVTGGRPEMIETMARAGVAAGVDGLFMETHFDTCLLYTS
;
A
#
# COMPACT_ATOMS: atom_id res chain seq x y z
N PRO A 1 3.33 6.93 6.28
CA PRO A 1 2.13 7.76 6.48
C PRO A 1 1.09 7.50 5.39
N CYS A 2 -0.17 7.89 5.65
CA CYS A 2 -1.27 7.74 4.68
C CYS A 2 -0.99 8.55 3.41
N ALA A 3 -0.80 9.86 3.57
CA ALA A 3 -0.37 10.77 2.52
C ALA A 3 0.86 11.55 3.00
N ILE A 4 1.59 12.11 2.05
CA ILE A 4 2.67 13.05 2.38
C ILE A 4 2.02 14.40 2.73
N GLU A 5 2.09 14.77 4.01
CA GLU A 5 1.54 16.00 4.55
C GLU A 5 2.57 17.13 4.60
N GLY A 6 3.87 16.77 4.62
CA GLY A 6 5.00 17.67 4.66
C GLY A 6 6.32 16.94 4.81
N GLU A 7 7.41 17.64 4.57
CA GLU A 7 8.75 17.07 4.62
C GLU A 7 9.14 16.64 6.04
N GLU A 8 8.95 17.51 7.02
CA GLU A 8 9.31 17.25 8.43
C GLU A 8 8.62 15.98 8.95
N MET A 9 7.31 15.83 8.71
CA MET A 9 6.56 14.66 9.16
C MET A 9 7.05 13.38 8.48
N ALA A 10 7.30 13.42 7.16
CA ALA A 10 7.79 12.27 6.42
C ALA A 10 9.17 11.81 6.94
N LEU A 11 10.11 12.73 7.14
CA LEU A 11 11.44 12.43 7.65
C LEU A 11 11.39 11.87 9.08
N ARG A 12 10.61 12.47 9.98
CA ARG A 12 10.43 11.96 11.36
C ARG A 12 9.88 10.56 11.40
N ILE A 13 8.86 10.25 10.58
CA ILE A 13 8.31 8.89 10.52
C ILE A 13 9.36 7.93 9.96
N ALA A 14 10.06 8.30 8.90
CA ALA A 14 11.11 7.46 8.32
C ALA A 14 12.23 7.16 9.32
N GLU A 15 12.76 8.18 9.97
CA GLU A 15 13.80 8.04 11.01
C GLU A 15 13.38 7.08 12.12
N HIS A 16 12.15 7.27 12.63
CA HIS A 16 11.63 6.43 13.71
C HIS A 16 11.49 4.98 13.28
N MET A 17 10.94 4.73 12.08
CA MET A 17 10.74 3.38 11.57
C MET A 17 12.06 2.70 11.19
N VAL A 18 12.99 3.41 10.56
CA VAL A 18 14.33 2.90 10.25
C VAL A 18 15.08 2.50 11.52
N LYS A 19 14.99 3.32 12.57
CA LYS A 19 15.60 2.99 13.88
C LYS A 19 15.06 1.68 14.45
N ILE A 20 13.73 1.50 14.46
CA ILE A 20 13.09 0.29 15.00
C ILE A 20 13.46 -0.94 14.14
N THR A 21 13.30 -0.83 12.82
CA THR A 21 13.51 -1.97 11.91
C THR A 21 14.99 -2.38 11.86
N SER A 22 15.93 -1.43 11.92
CA SER A 22 17.37 -1.71 12.02
C SER A 22 17.73 -2.44 13.31
N GLN A 23 17.14 -2.04 14.45
CA GLN A 23 17.35 -2.74 15.72
C GLN A 23 16.85 -4.18 15.71
N LEU A 24 15.80 -4.44 14.95
CA LEU A 24 15.18 -5.75 14.80
C LEU A 24 15.78 -6.58 13.64
N GLY A 25 16.68 -6.00 12.83
CA GLY A 25 17.22 -6.63 11.64
C GLY A 25 16.18 -6.91 10.55
N ILE A 26 15.13 -6.08 10.47
CA ILE A 26 14.01 -6.25 9.52
C ILE A 26 14.20 -5.28 8.34
N PRO A 27 14.19 -5.77 7.08
CA PRO A 27 14.16 -4.89 5.91
C PRO A 27 12.95 -3.95 5.92
N TYR A 28 13.16 -2.69 5.54
CA TYR A 28 12.13 -1.67 5.58
C TYR A 28 11.97 -0.96 4.24
N ILE A 29 10.74 -0.73 3.85
CA ILE A 29 10.35 0.06 2.67
C ILE A 29 9.42 1.18 3.16
N PHE A 30 9.79 2.44 2.86
CA PHE A 30 8.96 3.59 3.25
C PHE A 30 7.84 3.81 2.25
N LYS A 31 6.58 3.88 2.72
CA LYS A 31 5.41 4.17 1.88
C LYS A 31 4.76 5.49 2.25
N GLY A 32 4.50 6.30 1.25
CA GLY A 32 3.63 7.47 1.37
C GLY A 32 2.88 7.73 0.07
N SER A 33 1.60 8.12 0.14
CA SER A 33 0.86 8.55 -1.06
C SER A 33 1.23 9.98 -1.41
N PHE A 34 1.58 10.24 -2.67
CA PHE A 34 1.82 11.61 -3.13
C PHE A 34 0.51 12.38 -3.34
N LYS A 35 -0.58 11.65 -3.64
CA LYS A 35 -1.94 12.17 -3.67
C LYS A 35 -2.94 11.10 -3.24
N LYS A 36 -4.15 11.50 -2.88
CA LYS A 36 -5.28 10.63 -2.60
C LYS A 36 -6.40 10.90 -3.61
N ALA A 37 -6.91 9.83 -4.24
CA ALA A 37 -7.93 9.91 -5.28
C ALA A 37 -9.28 9.32 -4.86
N ASN A 38 -9.40 8.72 -3.67
CA ASN A 38 -10.57 7.96 -3.23
C ASN A 38 -11.15 8.46 -1.88
N ARG A 39 -11.13 9.77 -1.67
CA ARG A 39 -11.72 10.37 -0.46
C ARG A 39 -13.23 10.26 -0.46
N SER A 40 -13.82 9.99 0.72
CA SER A 40 -15.28 9.93 0.91
C SER A 40 -15.93 11.30 0.80
N ARG A 41 -15.21 12.38 1.11
CA ARG A 41 -15.70 13.76 1.05
C ARG A 41 -14.89 14.57 0.06
N ILE A 42 -15.56 15.46 -0.67
CA ILE A 42 -14.92 16.31 -1.68
C ILE A 42 -13.95 17.35 -1.08
N ASP A 43 -14.18 17.74 0.17
CA ASP A 43 -13.36 18.70 0.93
C ASP A 43 -12.21 18.04 1.72
N SER A 44 -12.02 16.73 1.62
CA SER A 44 -10.94 16.02 2.31
C SER A 44 -9.57 16.38 1.72
N PHE A 45 -8.57 16.36 2.58
CA PHE A 45 -7.16 16.56 2.17
C PHE A 45 -6.73 15.51 1.14
N THR A 46 -6.26 15.94 0.00
CA THR A 46 -5.82 15.06 -1.11
C THR A 46 -4.31 15.02 -1.30
N GLY A 47 -3.58 16.02 -0.82
CA GLY A 47 -2.12 16.11 -0.93
C GLY A 47 -1.62 17.56 -0.91
N ILE A 48 -0.30 17.71 -0.99
CA ILE A 48 0.44 18.99 -0.96
C ILE A 48 0.96 19.42 -2.35
N GLY A 49 0.49 18.74 -3.39
CA GLY A 49 0.96 18.85 -4.77
C GLY A 49 1.89 17.69 -5.15
N ASP A 50 1.62 17.12 -6.32
CA ASP A 50 2.23 15.86 -6.78
C ASP A 50 3.76 15.91 -6.74
N GLU A 51 4.35 16.87 -7.44
CA GLU A 51 5.80 16.97 -7.57
C GLU A 51 6.49 17.22 -6.22
N LYS A 52 5.90 18.06 -5.36
CA LYS A 52 6.41 18.33 -4.03
C LYS A 52 6.43 17.08 -3.17
N ALA A 53 5.33 16.31 -3.18
CA ALA A 53 5.23 15.08 -2.42
C ALA A 53 6.19 13.99 -2.94
N LEU A 54 6.33 13.86 -4.26
CA LEU A 54 7.26 12.91 -4.88
C LEU A 54 8.72 13.25 -4.56
N LYS A 55 9.11 14.51 -4.57
CA LYS A 55 10.45 14.95 -4.14
C LYS A 55 10.74 14.63 -2.67
N ILE A 56 9.73 14.74 -1.80
CA ILE A 56 9.87 14.36 -0.39
C ILE A 56 10.11 12.84 -0.27
N LEU A 57 9.37 12.02 -1.02
CA LEU A 57 9.59 10.57 -1.05
C LEU A 57 11.00 10.22 -1.51
N GLN A 58 11.47 10.84 -2.59
CA GLN A 58 12.84 10.66 -3.08
C GLN A 58 13.86 11.05 -2.02
N LYS A 59 13.66 12.19 -1.34
CA LYS A 59 14.54 12.64 -0.26
C LYS A 59 14.60 11.62 0.88
N VAL A 60 13.46 11.08 1.32
CA VAL A 60 13.41 10.02 2.33
C VAL A 60 14.24 8.80 1.90
N GLY A 61 14.07 8.34 0.67
CA GLY A 61 14.85 7.22 0.14
C GLY A 61 16.36 7.46 0.18
N HIS A 62 16.80 8.63 -0.25
CA HIS A 62 18.22 8.99 -0.27
C HIS A 62 18.79 9.19 1.13
N GLU A 63 18.07 9.87 2.02
CA GLU A 63 18.58 10.24 3.36
C GLU A 63 18.71 9.02 4.28
N PHE A 64 17.75 8.08 4.18
CA PHE A 64 17.75 6.90 5.04
C PHE A 64 18.24 5.61 4.35
N GLY A 65 18.56 5.66 3.06
CA GLY A 65 19.02 4.50 2.31
C GLY A 65 17.98 3.37 2.23
N VAL A 66 16.68 3.72 2.14
CA VAL A 66 15.57 2.76 2.09
C VAL A 66 14.77 2.90 0.80
N PRO A 67 14.27 1.80 0.22
CA PRO A 67 13.35 1.89 -0.91
C PRO A 67 12.08 2.64 -0.54
N THR A 68 11.47 3.30 -1.53
CA THR A 68 10.23 4.07 -1.35
C THR A 68 9.11 3.58 -2.24
N VAL A 69 7.87 3.69 -1.74
CA VAL A 69 6.64 3.28 -2.43
C VAL A 69 5.66 4.43 -2.47
N THR A 70 4.98 4.62 -3.59
CA THR A 70 3.78 5.44 -3.68
C THR A 70 2.69 4.77 -4.50
N ASP A 71 1.44 5.07 -4.22
CA ASP A 71 0.31 4.62 -5.03
C ASP A 71 0.10 5.54 -6.23
N ILE A 72 -0.33 4.95 -7.36
CA ILE A 72 -0.69 5.65 -8.61
C ILE A 72 -2.16 5.39 -8.92
N HIS A 73 -2.82 6.35 -9.60
CA HIS A 73 -4.27 6.29 -9.83
C HIS A 73 -4.65 6.42 -11.30
N GLU A 74 -3.77 6.97 -12.10
CA GLU A 74 -3.95 7.19 -13.53
C GLU A 74 -2.71 6.71 -14.30
N VAL A 75 -2.89 6.38 -15.57
CA VAL A 75 -1.79 5.93 -16.45
C VAL A 75 -0.65 6.95 -16.48
N SER A 76 -0.98 8.24 -16.52
CA SER A 76 0.00 9.33 -16.51
C SER A 76 0.82 9.44 -15.21
N ASP A 77 0.32 8.89 -14.11
CA ASP A 77 1.05 8.89 -12.83
C ASP A 77 2.24 7.92 -12.86
N ALA A 78 2.18 6.84 -13.66
CA ALA A 78 3.19 5.79 -13.66
C ALA A 78 4.59 6.33 -13.97
N ALA A 79 4.76 6.94 -15.14
CA ALA A 79 6.05 7.51 -15.54
C ALA A 79 6.49 8.67 -14.61
N LYS A 80 5.54 9.50 -14.16
CA LYS A 80 5.80 10.61 -13.25
C LYS A 80 6.37 10.10 -11.91
N ALA A 81 5.69 9.15 -11.27
CA ALA A 81 6.09 8.64 -9.97
C ALA A 81 7.37 7.78 -10.04
N ALA A 82 7.55 7.00 -11.12
CA ALA A 82 8.72 6.16 -11.33
C ALA A 82 10.05 6.92 -11.34
N ALA A 83 10.04 8.22 -11.64
CA ALA A 83 11.23 9.07 -11.58
C ALA A 83 11.71 9.35 -10.15
N TYR A 84 10.88 9.11 -9.12
CA TYR A 84 11.13 9.50 -7.74
C TYR A 84 11.13 8.34 -6.74
N VAL A 85 10.46 7.22 -7.07
CA VAL A 85 10.29 6.08 -6.15
C VAL A 85 10.77 4.77 -6.77
N ASP A 86 10.95 3.76 -5.93
CA ASP A 86 11.42 2.44 -6.35
C ASP A 86 10.26 1.49 -6.66
N VAL A 87 9.10 1.74 -6.07
CA VAL A 87 7.92 0.87 -6.16
C VAL A 87 6.67 1.68 -6.47
N LEU A 88 5.90 1.20 -7.44
CA LEU A 88 4.57 1.73 -7.77
C LEU A 88 3.49 0.81 -7.20
N GLN A 89 2.61 1.36 -6.39
CA GLN A 89 1.49 0.61 -5.84
C GLN A 89 0.22 0.85 -6.65
N ILE A 90 -0.43 -0.25 -7.07
CA ILE A 90 -1.78 -0.20 -7.63
C ILE A 90 -2.79 -0.36 -6.50
N PRO A 91 -3.65 0.64 -6.25
CA PRO A 91 -4.70 0.55 -5.23
C PRO A 91 -5.66 -0.61 -5.46
N ALA A 92 -6.24 -1.13 -4.37
CA ALA A 92 -7.13 -2.28 -4.41
C ALA A 92 -8.33 -2.10 -5.36
N PHE A 93 -8.93 -0.91 -5.39
CA PHE A 93 -10.05 -0.63 -6.29
C PHE A 93 -9.64 -0.60 -7.77
N LEU A 94 -8.38 -0.33 -8.08
CA LEU A 94 -7.86 -0.13 -9.44
C LEU A 94 -7.06 -1.34 -9.98
N VAL A 95 -6.91 -2.40 -9.19
CA VAL A 95 -6.05 -3.55 -9.54
C VAL A 95 -6.48 -4.29 -10.81
N ARG A 96 -7.73 -4.12 -11.24
CA ARG A 96 -8.24 -4.68 -12.50
C ARG A 96 -8.05 -3.78 -13.71
N GLN A 97 -7.67 -2.52 -13.53
CA GLN A 97 -7.47 -1.56 -14.63
C GLN A 97 -6.21 -1.94 -15.42
N THR A 98 -6.42 -2.55 -16.59
CA THR A 98 -5.33 -3.11 -17.40
C THR A 98 -4.30 -2.06 -17.77
N ASP A 99 -4.73 -0.93 -18.32
CA ASP A 99 -3.83 0.12 -18.78
C ASP A 99 -2.97 0.71 -17.65
N LEU A 100 -3.54 0.83 -16.44
CA LEU A 100 -2.81 1.31 -15.27
C LEU A 100 -1.75 0.32 -14.81
N VAL A 101 -2.09 -0.98 -14.76
CA VAL A 101 -1.16 -2.04 -14.35
C VAL A 101 -0.02 -2.18 -15.37
N VAL A 102 -0.34 -2.16 -16.67
CA VAL A 102 0.64 -2.21 -17.76
C VAL A 102 1.56 -1.00 -17.73
N ALA A 103 1.00 0.21 -17.58
CA ALA A 103 1.81 1.42 -17.48
C ALA A 103 2.78 1.40 -16.28
N ALA A 104 2.35 0.84 -15.14
CA ALA A 104 3.25 0.65 -14.01
C ALA A 104 4.37 -0.37 -14.33
N ALA A 105 4.03 -1.50 -14.96
CA ALA A 105 4.99 -2.53 -15.33
C ALA A 105 6.04 -2.02 -16.33
N GLU A 106 5.62 -1.26 -17.34
CA GLU A 106 6.49 -0.69 -18.38
C GLU A 106 7.54 0.30 -17.84
N THR A 107 7.34 0.82 -16.62
CA THR A 107 8.38 1.65 -15.97
C THR A 107 9.61 0.85 -15.55
N GLY A 108 9.55 -0.48 -15.49
CA GLY A 108 10.60 -1.35 -14.98
C GLY A 108 10.76 -1.31 -13.44
N LYS A 109 9.96 -0.52 -12.75
CA LYS A 109 9.95 -0.45 -11.28
C LYS A 109 9.24 -1.67 -10.68
N TYR A 110 9.46 -1.90 -9.38
CA TYR A 110 8.65 -2.87 -8.65
C TYR A 110 7.17 -2.45 -8.65
N VAL A 111 6.26 -3.43 -8.80
CA VAL A 111 4.82 -3.19 -8.80
C VAL A 111 4.19 -3.92 -7.61
N ASN A 112 3.59 -3.15 -6.70
CA ASN A 112 2.79 -3.69 -5.60
C ASN A 112 1.31 -3.71 -5.99
N LEU A 113 0.75 -4.89 -6.16
CA LEU A 113 -0.66 -5.10 -6.50
C LEU A 113 -1.49 -5.30 -5.23
N LYS A 114 -2.24 -4.29 -4.80
CA LYS A 114 -3.20 -4.46 -3.71
C LYS A 114 -4.39 -5.30 -4.17
N LYS A 115 -4.63 -6.46 -3.52
CA LYS A 115 -5.79 -7.29 -3.85
C LYS A 115 -7.09 -6.51 -3.62
N GLY A 116 -7.95 -6.48 -4.64
CA GLY A 116 -9.29 -5.89 -4.50
C GLY A 116 -10.12 -6.64 -3.44
N GLN A 117 -10.88 -5.90 -2.64
CA GLN A 117 -11.74 -6.47 -1.59
C GLN A 117 -12.83 -7.39 -2.16
N PHE A 118 -13.12 -7.23 -3.44
CA PHE A 118 -14.12 -7.98 -4.22
C PHE A 118 -13.52 -9.19 -4.98
N MET A 119 -12.22 -9.42 -4.86
CA MET A 119 -11.48 -10.44 -5.63
C MET A 119 -11.16 -11.66 -4.78
N SER A 120 -11.24 -12.84 -5.40
CA SER A 120 -10.67 -14.05 -4.81
C SER A 120 -9.14 -14.06 -4.91
N PRO A 121 -8.45 -14.81 -4.04
CA PRO A 121 -6.99 -14.99 -4.13
C PRO A 121 -6.53 -15.49 -5.50
N GLU A 122 -7.25 -16.45 -6.09
CA GLU A 122 -6.93 -17.06 -7.39
C GLU A 122 -6.97 -16.05 -8.53
N SER A 123 -7.88 -15.07 -8.46
CA SER A 123 -8.03 -14.06 -9.51
C SER A 123 -6.85 -13.10 -9.59
N MET A 124 -6.01 -13.03 -8.54
CA MET A 124 -4.81 -12.19 -8.54
C MET A 124 -3.75 -12.65 -9.53
N GLN A 125 -3.75 -13.93 -9.95
CA GLN A 125 -2.86 -14.40 -11.02
C GLN A 125 -2.98 -13.55 -12.30
N HIS A 126 -4.18 -13.08 -12.62
CA HIS A 126 -4.40 -12.27 -13.82
C HIS A 126 -3.79 -10.87 -13.71
N ALA A 127 -3.80 -10.29 -12.51
CA ALA A 127 -3.14 -9.02 -12.26
C ALA A 127 -1.61 -9.17 -12.32
N VAL A 128 -1.07 -10.23 -11.73
CA VAL A 128 0.36 -10.56 -11.79
C VAL A 128 0.79 -10.79 -13.25
N ARG A 129 0.03 -11.56 -14.02
CA ARG A 129 0.32 -11.79 -15.45
C ARG A 129 0.39 -10.51 -16.26
N LYS A 130 -0.44 -9.51 -16.00
CA LYS A 130 -0.34 -8.22 -16.70
C LYS A 130 1.03 -7.56 -16.49
N VAL A 131 1.63 -7.75 -15.32
CA VAL A 131 2.98 -7.23 -15.04
C VAL A 131 4.05 -8.08 -15.74
N THR A 132 4.00 -9.41 -15.57
CA THR A 132 4.99 -10.32 -16.15
C THR A 132 4.94 -10.38 -17.68
N ASP A 133 3.74 -10.34 -18.27
CA ASP A 133 3.56 -10.30 -19.73
C ASP A 133 4.03 -8.95 -20.34
N SER A 134 4.20 -7.92 -19.50
CA SER A 134 4.85 -6.65 -19.85
C SER A 134 6.39 -6.68 -19.65
N SER A 135 6.98 -7.87 -19.57
CA SER A 135 8.42 -8.09 -19.37
C SER A 135 8.99 -7.50 -18.07
N ASN A 136 8.19 -7.48 -17.00
CA ASN A 136 8.60 -7.02 -15.68
C ASN A 136 8.25 -8.10 -14.62
N ASP A 137 9.27 -8.75 -14.07
CA ASP A 137 9.09 -9.79 -13.04
C ASP A 137 9.11 -9.20 -11.60
N ASN A 138 9.30 -7.88 -11.45
CA ASN A 138 9.36 -7.21 -10.16
C ASN A 138 7.95 -6.92 -9.64
N VAL A 139 7.26 -7.93 -9.15
CA VAL A 139 5.88 -7.81 -8.68
C VAL A 139 5.66 -8.54 -7.36
N TRP A 140 4.83 -7.96 -6.49
CA TRP A 140 4.27 -8.65 -5.34
C TRP A 140 2.79 -8.29 -5.13
N ILE A 141 2.12 -9.12 -4.32
CA ILE A 141 0.71 -8.93 -3.95
C ILE A 141 0.65 -8.45 -2.51
N THR A 142 -0.24 -7.49 -2.22
CA THR A 142 -0.59 -7.13 -0.85
C THR A 142 -2.08 -7.44 -0.61
N ASP A 143 -2.37 -8.38 0.28
CA ASP A 143 -3.73 -8.65 0.73
C ASP A 143 -4.16 -7.63 1.79
N ARG A 144 -5.37 -7.13 1.65
CA ARG A 144 -6.03 -6.25 2.62
C ARG A 144 -7.42 -6.75 3.04
N GLY A 145 -7.68 -8.02 2.83
CA GLY A 145 -8.96 -8.65 3.14
C GLY A 145 -10.00 -8.54 2.03
N THR A 146 -11.15 -9.11 2.33
CA THR A 146 -12.32 -9.20 1.45
C THR A 146 -13.53 -8.60 2.16
N MET A 147 -14.34 -7.85 1.43
CA MET A 147 -15.58 -7.24 1.88
C MET A 147 -16.75 -7.94 1.20
N PHE A 148 -17.62 -8.56 1.98
CA PHE A 148 -18.78 -9.30 1.47
C PHE A 148 -20.03 -8.42 1.28
N GLY A 149 -19.85 -7.14 0.92
CA GLY A 149 -20.94 -6.17 0.83
C GLY A 149 -21.31 -5.52 2.17
N TYR A 150 -20.68 -5.93 3.26
CA TYR A 150 -20.83 -5.37 4.59
C TYR A 150 -19.76 -4.32 4.88
N GLN A 151 -20.00 -3.49 5.90
CA GLN A 151 -19.06 -2.44 6.33
C GLN A 151 -17.96 -3.00 7.26
N ASP A 152 -17.37 -4.12 6.89
CA ASP A 152 -16.28 -4.78 7.61
C ASP A 152 -15.41 -5.59 6.63
N MET A 153 -14.22 -5.99 7.06
CA MET A 153 -13.26 -6.75 6.30
C MET A 153 -12.98 -8.10 6.97
N VAL A 154 -12.72 -9.13 6.16
CA VAL A 154 -12.27 -10.45 6.60
C VAL A 154 -11.03 -10.84 5.81
N VAL A 155 -10.00 -11.31 6.50
CA VAL A 155 -8.83 -11.94 5.87
C VAL A 155 -9.00 -13.46 5.94
N ASP A 156 -9.08 -14.08 4.77
CA ASP A 156 -9.04 -15.53 4.66
C ASP A 156 -7.57 -15.98 4.45
N PHE A 157 -6.94 -16.43 5.51
CA PHE A 157 -5.53 -16.85 5.47
C PHE A 157 -5.27 -18.05 4.55
N ARG A 158 -6.29 -18.82 4.14
CA ARG A 158 -6.14 -19.87 3.11
C ARG A 158 -5.75 -19.29 1.75
N GLY A 159 -6.05 -18.02 1.52
CA GLY A 159 -5.66 -17.30 0.30
C GLY A 159 -4.17 -16.96 0.23
N ILE A 160 -3.45 -16.90 1.35
CA ILE A 160 -2.03 -16.55 1.37
C ILE A 160 -1.18 -17.53 0.55
N PRO A 161 -1.22 -18.87 0.79
CA PRO A 161 -0.43 -19.80 -0.01
C PRO A 161 -0.84 -19.81 -1.49
N VAL A 162 -2.11 -19.53 -1.80
CA VAL A 162 -2.58 -19.41 -3.19
C VAL A 162 -1.88 -18.23 -3.88
N MET A 163 -1.94 -17.04 -3.28
CA MET A 163 -1.30 -15.83 -3.85
C MET A 163 0.23 -15.96 -3.93
N LYS A 164 0.85 -16.61 -2.94
CA LYS A 164 2.30 -16.89 -2.93
C LYS A 164 2.74 -17.78 -4.09
N SER A 165 1.86 -18.59 -4.66
CA SER A 165 2.20 -19.37 -5.86
C SER A 165 2.33 -18.51 -7.12
N PHE A 166 1.88 -17.26 -7.09
CA PHE A 166 1.96 -16.32 -8.22
C PHE A 166 3.04 -15.26 -8.03
N ALA A 167 3.18 -14.74 -6.80
CA ALA A 167 4.15 -13.70 -6.45
C ALA A 167 4.36 -13.63 -4.93
N PRO A 168 5.45 -13.03 -4.42
CA PRO A 168 5.59 -12.73 -2.99
C PRO A 168 4.34 -12.02 -2.46
N THR A 169 3.88 -12.41 -1.27
CA THR A 169 2.60 -11.94 -0.70
C THR A 169 2.80 -11.27 0.64
N ILE A 170 2.31 -10.05 0.74
CA ILE A 170 2.34 -9.16 1.91
C ILE A 170 0.95 -9.08 2.52
N LEU A 171 0.83 -9.01 3.84
CA LEU A 171 -0.43 -8.72 4.52
C LEU A 171 -0.46 -7.27 5.00
N ASP A 172 -1.50 -6.55 4.62
CA ASP A 172 -1.81 -5.23 5.14
C ASP A 172 -2.64 -5.37 6.43
N VAL A 173 -1.98 -5.17 7.56
CA VAL A 173 -2.58 -5.34 8.89
C VAL A 173 -3.32 -4.10 9.38
N THR A 174 -3.27 -3.01 8.63
CA THR A 174 -4.04 -1.79 8.94
C THR A 174 -5.34 -1.76 8.16
N HIS A 175 -5.26 -1.85 6.83
CA HIS A 175 -6.45 -1.70 5.99
C HIS A 175 -7.34 -2.96 5.98
N SER A 176 -6.83 -4.10 6.40
CA SER A 176 -7.65 -5.30 6.66
C SER A 176 -8.56 -5.18 7.87
N LEU A 177 -8.37 -4.16 8.68
CA LEU A 177 -9.15 -3.86 9.89
C LEU A 177 -10.03 -2.61 9.74
N GLN A 178 -10.09 -2.03 8.54
CA GLN A 178 -10.94 -0.88 8.26
C GLN A 178 -12.43 -1.24 8.28
N GLN A 179 -13.22 -0.31 8.77
CA GLN A 179 -14.68 -0.33 8.71
C GLN A 179 -15.15 0.88 7.88
N PRO A 180 -15.25 0.71 6.54
CA PRO A 180 -15.63 1.80 5.64
C PRO A 180 -17.11 2.21 5.81
N ASN A 181 -17.47 3.37 5.21
CA ASN A 181 -18.84 3.84 5.11
C ASN A 181 -19.56 4.02 6.46
N GLN A 182 -18.85 4.48 7.49
CA GLN A 182 -19.46 4.81 8.77
C GLN A 182 -20.34 6.07 8.66
N ALA A 183 -21.35 6.17 9.52
CA ALA A 183 -22.27 7.29 9.53
C ALA A 183 -21.60 8.67 9.76
N SER A 184 -20.42 8.68 10.37
CA SER A 184 -19.58 9.88 10.55
C SER A 184 -18.96 10.42 9.26
N GLY A 185 -19.04 9.67 8.13
CA GLY A 185 -18.34 10.01 6.89
C GLY A 185 -16.82 9.77 6.94
N VAL A 186 -16.34 9.14 8.00
CA VAL A 186 -14.93 8.77 8.21
C VAL A 186 -14.84 7.26 8.34
N THR A 187 -13.83 6.67 7.72
CA THR A 187 -13.57 5.23 7.85
C THR A 187 -13.17 4.90 9.29
N GLY A 188 -13.86 3.97 9.91
CA GLY A 188 -13.50 3.39 11.20
C GLY A 188 -12.48 2.27 11.07
N GLY A 189 -12.14 1.64 12.21
CA GLY A 189 -11.23 0.49 12.23
C GLY A 189 -11.08 -0.09 13.63
N ARG A 190 -10.31 -1.19 13.70
CA ARG A 190 -10.02 -1.94 14.94
C ARG A 190 -8.51 -1.99 15.21
N PRO A 191 -7.88 -0.87 15.59
CA PRO A 191 -6.42 -0.81 15.78
C PRO A 191 -5.90 -1.78 16.85
N GLU A 192 -6.73 -2.12 17.83
CA GLU A 192 -6.41 -3.11 18.86
C GLU A 192 -6.18 -4.53 18.31
N MET A 193 -6.63 -4.80 17.08
CA MET A 193 -6.45 -6.10 16.41
C MET A 193 -5.20 -6.17 15.54
N ILE A 194 -4.44 -5.09 15.38
CA ILE A 194 -3.26 -5.05 14.49
C ILE A 194 -2.24 -6.12 14.88
N GLU A 195 -1.93 -6.27 16.17
CA GLU A 195 -0.99 -7.28 16.63
C GLU A 195 -1.48 -8.71 16.32
N THR A 196 -2.77 -8.98 16.53
CA THR A 196 -3.38 -10.28 16.22
C THR A 196 -3.25 -10.59 14.73
N MET A 197 -3.57 -9.64 13.87
CA MET A 197 -3.48 -9.80 12.42
C MET A 197 -2.03 -9.98 11.95
N ALA A 198 -1.09 -9.22 12.52
CA ALA A 198 0.33 -9.35 12.19
C ALA A 198 0.85 -10.75 12.57
N ARG A 199 0.57 -11.23 13.77
CA ARG A 199 0.96 -12.57 14.24
C ARG A 199 0.35 -13.67 13.35
N ALA A 200 -0.94 -13.55 13.02
CA ALA A 200 -1.63 -14.51 12.16
C ALA A 200 -1.03 -14.51 10.73
N GLY A 201 -0.72 -13.34 10.17
CA GLY A 201 -0.07 -13.22 8.87
C GLY A 201 1.29 -13.88 8.82
N VAL A 202 2.14 -13.61 9.82
CA VAL A 202 3.46 -14.25 9.93
C VAL A 202 3.33 -15.77 10.07
N ALA A 203 2.39 -16.25 10.91
CA ALA A 203 2.13 -17.69 11.06
C ALA A 203 1.60 -18.33 9.76
N ALA A 204 0.83 -17.59 8.95
CA ALA A 204 0.36 -18.04 7.63
C ALA A 204 1.48 -18.00 6.56
N GLY A 205 2.65 -17.45 6.88
CA GLY A 205 3.83 -17.44 6.04
C GLY A 205 3.86 -16.32 5.00
N VAL A 206 3.31 -15.14 5.31
CA VAL A 206 3.47 -13.96 4.44
C VAL A 206 4.93 -13.54 4.33
N ASP A 207 5.31 -12.96 3.19
CA ASP A 207 6.69 -12.52 2.92
C ASP A 207 6.98 -11.15 3.55
N GLY A 208 5.95 -10.42 3.99
CA GLY A 208 6.07 -9.13 4.65
C GLY A 208 4.77 -8.62 5.23
N LEU A 209 4.87 -7.56 6.01
CA LEU A 209 3.73 -6.85 6.59
C LEU A 209 3.69 -5.42 6.05
N PHE A 210 2.49 -4.95 5.74
CA PHE A 210 2.22 -3.56 5.44
C PHE A 210 1.47 -2.93 6.62
N MET A 211 1.98 -1.83 7.15
CA MET A 211 1.39 -1.10 8.27
C MET A 211 1.36 0.39 7.96
N GLU A 212 0.27 1.04 8.31
CA GLU A 212 0.21 2.49 8.31
C GLU A 212 0.64 3.03 9.68
N THR A 213 1.52 4.04 9.67
CA THR A 213 2.07 4.63 10.90
C THR A 213 2.00 6.15 10.83
N HIS A 214 1.67 6.77 11.97
CA HIS A 214 1.65 8.22 12.13
C HIS A 214 1.86 8.59 13.61
N PHE A 215 2.48 9.77 13.88
CA PHE A 215 2.63 10.26 15.27
C PHE A 215 1.28 10.70 15.87
N ASP A 216 0.39 11.23 15.03
CA ASP A 216 -0.98 11.49 15.40
C ASP A 216 -1.88 10.41 14.74
N THR A 217 -2.20 9.38 15.52
CA THR A 217 -2.98 8.23 15.03
C THR A 217 -4.41 8.61 14.65
N CYS A 218 -4.94 9.71 15.17
CA CYS A 218 -6.27 10.20 14.79
C CYS A 218 -6.34 10.61 13.31
N LEU A 219 -5.22 11.00 12.71
CA LEU A 219 -5.16 11.36 11.28
C LEU A 219 -5.18 10.14 10.34
N LEU A 220 -4.90 8.94 10.85
CA LEU A 220 -4.92 7.71 10.03
C LEU A 220 -6.33 7.30 9.58
N TYR A 221 -7.34 7.67 10.33
CA TYR A 221 -8.74 7.30 10.07
C TYR A 221 -9.50 8.30 9.21
N THR A 222 -8.86 9.39 8.82
CA THR A 222 -9.47 10.41 7.94
C THR A 222 -9.39 10.09 6.46
N SER A 223 -8.96 8.89 6.10
CA SER A 223 -8.77 8.46 4.71
C SER A 223 -9.86 7.53 4.20
#